data_6bea9db1dca80def81fe8e8955d98a52
#
_entry.id   6bea9db1dca80def81fe8e8955d98a52
#
_cell.length_a   1.000
_cell.length_b   1.000
_cell.length_c   1.000
_cell.angle_alpha   90.00
_cell.angle_beta   90.00
_cell.angle_gamma   90.00
#
_symmetry.space_group_name_H-M   'P 1'
#
loop_
_entity.id
_entity.type
_entity.pdbx_description
1 polymer ?
#
loop_
_entity_poly.entity_id
_entity_poly.type
_entity_poly.pdbx_seq_one_letter_code
_entity_poly.pdbx_strand_id
1 'polypeptide(L)'
;MIRLMRGRGRVSFARRYVLVPAISLILVCGANFRGSIAASQAQTVFSSSYTSLTKCGSGMTKKEEREAEKNGQDIPTRCKGYGGYDVYVYYSACSSHFSLTKGEENIPLGTQAIDWKQKTVEWRMANGKPFAVILRVYEYAGDDLCATNGKIKSESLMVQGLKGFEISETVDARTPNANVKARELADKAYAKMGS
;
A
#
# COMPACT_ATOMS: atom_id res chain seq x y z
N MET A 1 2.85 -37.11 39.71
CA MET A 1 3.00 -38.61 39.59
C MET A 1 2.94 -38.98 38.13
N ILE A 2 4.06 -39.55 37.59
CA ILE A 2 4.15 -40.54 36.51
C ILE A 2 3.88 -40.00 35.10
N ARG A 3 4.69 -40.26 34.01
CA ARG A 3 5.96 -40.97 33.79
C ARG A 3 6.48 -40.58 32.40
N LEU A 4 7.75 -40.41 32.28
CA LEU A 4 8.52 -40.34 31.01
C LEU A 4 8.34 -41.59 30.14
N MET A 5 8.36 -41.42 28.80
CA MET A 5 8.96 -42.47 27.94
C MET A 5 9.77 -41.80 26.82
N ARG A 6 11.05 -42.15 26.82
CA ARG A 6 12.06 -41.94 25.76
C ARG A 6 11.85 -43.00 24.67
N GLY A 7 11.99 -42.59 23.41
CA GLY A 7 12.17 -43.50 22.29
C GLY A 7 13.30 -42.99 21.39
N ARG A 8 14.52 -43.56 21.60
CA ARG A 8 15.67 -43.40 20.67
C ARG A 8 15.51 -44.42 19.55
N GLY A 9 15.53 -44.01 18.31
CA GLY A 9 15.71 -44.85 17.12
C GLY A 9 16.93 -44.36 16.32
N ARG A 10 18.06 -45.01 16.49
CA ARG A 10 19.23 -44.91 15.61
C ARG A 10 18.98 -45.82 14.39
N VAL A 11 19.05 -45.23 13.21
CA VAL A 11 19.20 -46.04 11.98
C VAL A 11 20.55 -45.68 11.35
N SER A 12 21.43 -46.68 11.41
CA SER A 12 22.73 -46.71 10.75
C SER A 12 22.55 -47.23 9.33
N PHE A 13 22.98 -46.48 8.32
CA PHE A 13 23.10 -47.01 6.96
C PHE A 13 24.55 -46.98 6.50
N ALA A 14 25.00 -48.18 6.18
CA ALA A 14 26.35 -48.50 5.77
C ALA A 14 26.71 -47.98 4.37
N ARG A 15 27.92 -47.51 4.29
CA ARG A 15 28.65 -47.13 3.07
C ARG A 15 28.90 -48.34 2.20
N ARG A 16 28.57 -48.30 0.92
CA ARG A 16 29.18 -49.14 -0.11
C ARG A 16 29.87 -48.24 -1.14
N TYR A 17 31.20 -48.32 -1.14
CA TYR A 17 32.06 -47.78 -2.18
C TYR A 17 32.08 -48.75 -3.37
N VAL A 18 31.79 -48.23 -4.58
CA VAL A 18 32.11 -48.90 -5.83
C VAL A 18 33.11 -48.02 -6.57
N LEU A 19 34.34 -48.49 -6.67
CA LEU A 19 35.40 -47.93 -7.51
C LEU A 19 35.22 -48.46 -8.93
N VAL A 20 35.10 -47.56 -9.90
CA VAL A 20 35.29 -47.89 -11.33
C VAL A 20 36.24 -46.83 -11.92
N PRO A 21 37.40 -47.21 -12.46
CA PRO A 21 38.23 -46.32 -13.22
C PRO A 21 37.84 -46.40 -14.70
N ALA A 22 37.48 -45.28 -15.29
CA ALA A 22 37.41 -45.14 -16.74
C ALA A 22 38.14 -43.86 -17.14
N ILE A 23 39.28 -44.05 -17.72
CA ILE A 23 40.08 -43.05 -18.43
C ILE A 23 39.34 -42.76 -19.74
N SER A 24 38.88 -41.53 -19.93
CA SER A 24 38.41 -41.07 -21.23
C SER A 24 39.05 -39.74 -21.55
N LEU A 25 39.87 -39.78 -22.58
CA LEU A 25 40.42 -38.67 -23.28
C LEU A 25 39.31 -37.78 -23.83
N ILE A 26 39.20 -36.53 -23.40
CA ILE A 26 38.28 -35.58 -24.01
C ILE A 26 39.09 -34.48 -24.68
N LEU A 27 38.97 -34.42 -26.01
CA LEU A 27 39.42 -33.34 -26.90
C LEU A 27 38.93 -32.01 -26.36
N VAL A 28 39.85 -31.07 -26.19
CA VAL A 28 39.54 -29.66 -25.90
C VAL A 28 39.10 -28.99 -27.21
N CYS A 29 37.82 -28.99 -27.53
CA CYS A 29 37.25 -28.03 -28.48
C CYS A 29 36.99 -26.71 -27.74
N GLY A 30 37.84 -25.75 -27.95
CA GLY A 30 37.70 -24.35 -27.49
C GLY A 30 36.53 -23.66 -28.16
N ALA A 31 35.33 -23.87 -27.64
CA ALA A 31 34.18 -23.02 -27.93
C ALA A 31 34.15 -21.91 -26.90
N ASN A 32 34.49 -20.67 -27.30
CA ASN A 32 34.27 -19.48 -26.53
C ASN A 32 32.76 -19.28 -26.33
N PHE A 33 32.20 -19.95 -25.36
CA PHE A 33 30.84 -19.66 -24.88
C PHE A 33 30.88 -18.34 -24.10
N ARG A 34 30.77 -17.24 -24.84
CA ARG A 34 30.37 -15.95 -24.25
C ARG A 34 28.91 -16.13 -23.81
N GLY A 35 28.72 -16.73 -22.65
CA GLY A 35 27.44 -16.75 -21.98
C GLY A 35 27.04 -15.31 -21.69
N SER A 36 26.17 -14.72 -22.51
CA SER A 36 25.45 -13.50 -22.15
C SER A 36 24.65 -13.85 -20.90
N ILE A 37 25.14 -13.43 -19.74
CA ILE A 37 24.35 -13.41 -18.52
C ILE A 37 23.27 -12.37 -18.78
N ALA A 38 22.12 -12.81 -19.31
CA ALA A 38 20.93 -11.98 -19.34
C ALA A 38 20.63 -11.69 -17.86
N ALA A 39 20.90 -10.45 -17.44
CA ALA A 39 20.48 -9.99 -16.11
C ALA A 39 18.97 -10.19 -16.05
N SER A 40 18.52 -11.14 -15.26
CA SER A 40 17.11 -11.35 -14.98
C SER A 40 16.63 -10.05 -14.33
N GLN A 41 15.91 -9.22 -15.08
CA GLN A 41 15.24 -8.07 -14.50
C GLN A 41 14.25 -8.61 -13.46
N ALA A 42 14.52 -8.35 -12.19
CA ALA A 42 13.64 -8.76 -11.12
C ALA A 42 12.25 -8.16 -11.39
N GLN A 43 11.28 -9.02 -11.63
CA GLN A 43 9.91 -8.61 -11.91
C GLN A 43 9.35 -7.88 -10.69
N THR A 44 8.84 -6.64 -10.89
CA THR A 44 8.20 -5.87 -9.83
C THR A 44 6.95 -6.61 -9.33
N VAL A 45 6.89 -6.86 -8.03
CA VAL A 45 5.73 -7.47 -7.37
C VAL A 45 4.83 -6.38 -6.83
N PHE A 46 3.62 -6.28 -7.39
CA PHE A 46 2.60 -5.37 -6.91
C PHE A 46 1.68 -6.03 -5.90
N SER A 47 1.31 -5.27 -4.85
CA SER A 47 0.37 -5.71 -3.83
C SER A 47 -0.42 -4.53 -3.27
N SER A 48 -1.45 -4.81 -2.44
CA SER A 48 -2.22 -3.78 -1.73
C SER A 48 -2.15 -4.00 -0.23
N SER A 49 -2.09 -2.89 0.50
CA SER A 49 -2.27 -2.83 1.96
C SER A 49 -3.35 -1.81 2.29
N TYR A 50 -3.91 -1.84 3.50
CA TYR A 50 -5.08 -1.03 3.84
C TYR A 50 -4.93 -0.35 5.17
N THR A 51 -5.33 0.93 5.25
CA THR A 51 -5.52 1.67 6.51
C THR A 51 -7.00 1.86 6.75
N SER A 52 -7.50 1.40 7.90
CA SER A 52 -8.86 1.71 8.34
C SER A 52 -8.88 3.10 8.98
N LEU A 53 -9.83 3.93 8.57
CA LEU A 53 -10.02 5.28 9.09
C LEU A 53 -10.97 5.34 10.30
N THR A 54 -11.48 4.19 10.78
CA THR A 54 -12.45 4.13 11.87
C THR A 54 -11.83 3.88 13.26
N LYS A 55 -10.52 3.58 13.31
CA LYS A 55 -9.83 3.20 14.56
C LYS A 55 -8.61 4.09 14.83
N CYS A 56 -8.77 5.38 14.57
CA CYS A 56 -7.71 6.35 14.71
C CYS A 56 -8.00 7.34 15.84
N GLY A 57 -6.97 7.93 16.41
CA GLY A 57 -7.07 9.01 17.39
C GLY A 57 -6.50 10.30 16.80
N SER A 58 -6.37 11.33 17.63
CA SER A 58 -5.76 12.61 17.23
C SER A 58 -4.26 12.50 16.96
N GLY A 59 -3.61 11.51 17.56
CA GLY A 59 -2.15 11.42 17.60
C GLY A 59 -1.50 12.43 18.57
N MET A 60 -2.31 13.15 19.33
CA MET A 60 -1.93 14.13 20.35
C MET A 60 -2.01 13.50 21.75
N THR A 61 -1.28 14.07 22.71
CA THR A 61 -1.47 13.74 24.11
C THR A 61 -2.75 14.38 24.63
N LYS A 62 -3.33 13.86 25.70
CA LYS A 62 -4.51 14.46 26.35
C LYS A 62 -4.31 15.90 26.83
N LYS A 63 -3.06 16.30 27.08
CA LYS A 63 -2.73 17.69 27.42
C LYS A 63 -2.84 18.58 26.19
N GLU A 64 -2.24 18.16 25.07
CA GLU A 64 -2.29 18.88 23.79
C GLU A 64 -3.72 19.00 23.27
N GLU A 65 -4.53 17.93 23.36
CA GLU A 65 -5.96 17.95 22.99
C GLU A 65 -6.71 19.04 23.77
N ARG A 66 -6.55 19.05 25.11
CA ARG A 66 -7.20 20.07 25.96
C ARG A 66 -6.71 21.50 25.67
N GLU A 67 -5.43 21.66 25.33
CA GLU A 67 -4.89 22.98 24.94
C GLU A 67 -5.46 23.41 23.59
N ALA A 68 -5.57 22.51 22.63
CA ALA A 68 -6.17 22.77 21.32
C ALA A 68 -7.67 23.15 21.48
N GLU A 69 -8.44 22.37 22.23
CA GLU A 69 -9.85 22.66 22.54
C GLU A 69 -10.02 24.05 23.20
N LYS A 70 -9.18 24.35 24.20
CA LYS A 70 -9.21 25.66 24.89
C LYS A 70 -8.93 26.83 23.95
N ASN A 71 -8.09 26.60 22.94
CA ASN A 71 -7.71 27.61 21.95
C ASN A 71 -8.65 27.63 20.74
N GLY A 72 -9.72 26.83 20.72
CA GLY A 72 -10.65 26.72 19.59
C GLY A 72 -10.00 26.13 18.33
N GLN A 73 -8.97 25.31 18.49
CA GLN A 73 -8.27 24.65 17.39
C GLN A 73 -8.94 23.31 17.07
N ASP A 74 -9.09 23.00 15.79
CA ASP A 74 -9.59 21.71 15.35
C ASP A 74 -8.59 20.60 15.66
N ILE A 75 -9.10 19.49 16.23
CA ILE A 75 -8.30 18.30 16.53
C ILE A 75 -8.49 17.31 15.39
N PRO A 76 -7.47 17.08 14.54
CA PRO A 76 -7.57 16.11 13.45
C PRO A 76 -7.59 14.69 13.96
N THR A 77 -8.21 13.81 13.20
CA THR A 77 -7.98 12.36 13.34
C THR A 77 -6.73 11.97 12.56
N ARG A 78 -5.83 11.23 13.19
CA ARG A 78 -4.58 10.74 12.61
C ARG A 78 -4.57 9.22 12.57
N CYS A 79 -4.46 8.65 11.38
CA CYS A 79 -4.39 7.22 11.13
C CYS A 79 -3.00 6.84 10.62
N LYS A 80 -2.42 5.79 11.19
CA LYS A 80 -1.15 5.26 10.69
C LYS A 80 -1.33 4.65 9.30
N GLY A 81 -0.50 5.12 8.36
CA GLY A 81 -0.39 4.58 7.01
C GLY A 81 0.86 3.74 6.81
N TYR A 82 1.37 3.71 5.60
CA TYR A 82 2.53 2.94 5.19
C TYR A 82 3.66 3.84 4.69
N GLY A 83 4.89 3.34 4.76
CA GLY A 83 6.08 4.05 4.27
C GLY A 83 6.40 5.35 5.02
N GLY A 84 5.91 5.47 6.26
CA GLY A 84 6.07 6.66 7.09
C GLY A 84 5.03 7.76 6.85
N TYR A 85 4.03 7.51 6.00
CA TYR A 85 2.87 8.40 5.85
C TYR A 85 1.84 8.14 6.94
N ASP A 86 1.18 9.21 7.37
CA ASP A 86 -0.04 9.18 8.16
C ASP A 86 -1.19 9.76 7.33
N VAL A 87 -2.40 9.28 7.56
CA VAL A 87 -3.63 9.85 6.98
C VAL A 87 -4.24 10.77 8.00
N TYR A 88 -4.41 12.04 7.65
CA TYR A 88 -5.09 13.02 8.48
C TYR A 88 -6.50 13.29 7.96
N VAL A 89 -7.43 13.41 8.89
CA VAL A 89 -8.80 13.83 8.64
C VAL A 89 -9.09 15.05 9.50
N TYR A 90 -9.31 16.19 8.87
CA TYR A 90 -9.71 17.44 9.50
C TYR A 90 -11.20 17.62 9.31
N TYR A 91 -11.90 17.99 10.37
CA TYR A 91 -13.34 18.18 10.34
C TYR A 91 -13.66 19.68 10.32
N SER A 92 -14.66 20.06 9.54
CA SER A 92 -15.31 21.36 9.59
C SER A 92 -16.82 21.16 9.64
N ALA A 93 -17.62 22.23 9.71
CA ALA A 93 -19.05 22.15 10.01
C ALA A 93 -19.82 21.02 9.28
N CYS A 94 -19.60 20.87 7.96
CA CYS A 94 -20.32 19.87 7.14
C CYS A 94 -19.39 19.04 6.25
N SER A 95 -18.08 19.14 6.45
CA SER A 95 -17.09 18.48 5.61
C SER A 95 -15.94 17.87 6.39
N SER A 96 -15.26 16.95 5.75
CA SER A 96 -14.01 16.34 6.21
C SER A 96 -12.97 16.48 5.11
N HIS A 97 -11.78 16.98 5.45
CA HIS A 97 -10.65 17.16 4.54
C HIS A 97 -9.62 16.06 4.81
N PHE A 98 -9.19 15.40 3.77
CA PHE A 98 -8.26 14.29 3.85
C PHE A 98 -6.89 14.68 3.31
N SER A 99 -5.83 14.27 3.99
CA SER A 99 -4.47 14.42 3.49
C SER A 99 -3.58 13.26 3.93
N LEU A 100 -2.50 13.05 3.17
CA LEU A 100 -1.37 12.20 3.57
C LEU A 100 -0.23 13.11 3.99
N THR A 101 0.39 12.81 5.13
CA THR A 101 1.51 13.61 5.63
C THR A 101 2.69 12.72 5.98
N LYS A 102 3.90 13.12 5.55
CA LYS A 102 5.16 12.48 5.88
C LYS A 102 6.25 13.54 6.04
N GLY A 103 6.66 13.80 7.29
CA GLY A 103 7.52 14.95 7.59
C GLY A 103 6.86 16.25 7.16
N GLU A 104 7.52 17.02 6.31
CA GLU A 104 6.99 18.28 5.76
C GLU A 104 6.10 18.09 4.51
N GLU A 105 6.05 16.89 3.97
CA GLU A 105 5.22 16.58 2.81
C GLU A 105 3.76 16.47 3.21
N ASN A 106 2.88 17.16 2.48
CA ASN A 106 1.44 17.05 2.60
C ASN A 106 0.78 16.88 1.22
N ILE A 107 0.08 15.76 1.03
CA ILE A 107 -0.62 15.43 -0.21
C ILE A 107 -2.12 15.50 0.09
N PRO A 108 -2.85 16.51 -0.43
CA PRO A 108 -4.29 16.59 -0.24
C PRO A 108 -5.00 15.46 -1.00
N LEU A 109 -5.97 14.83 -0.35
CA LEU A 109 -6.82 13.79 -0.94
C LEU A 109 -8.26 14.26 -1.17
N GLY A 110 -8.52 15.55 -0.98
CA GLY A 110 -9.82 16.17 -1.23
C GLY A 110 -10.71 16.27 0.00
N THR A 111 -11.94 16.70 -0.25
CA THR A 111 -12.96 16.99 0.76
C THR A 111 -14.15 16.08 0.58
N GLN A 112 -14.72 15.60 1.68
CA GLN A 112 -15.90 14.75 1.73
C GLN A 112 -16.94 15.39 2.67
N ALA A 113 -18.22 15.03 2.54
CA ALA A 113 -19.23 15.38 3.54
C ALA A 113 -18.87 14.74 4.89
N ILE A 114 -19.35 15.34 6.00
CA ILE A 114 -18.96 14.90 7.35
C ILE A 114 -19.37 13.45 7.64
N ASP A 115 -20.44 12.97 7.08
CA ASP A 115 -20.96 11.59 7.21
C ASP A 115 -20.43 10.65 6.11
N TRP A 116 -19.31 10.97 5.50
CA TRP A 116 -18.68 10.20 4.44
C TRP A 116 -18.63 8.69 4.73
N LYS A 117 -18.86 7.89 3.67
CA LYS A 117 -18.96 6.43 3.79
C LYS A 117 -17.62 5.71 3.65
N GLN A 118 -16.61 6.37 3.08
CA GLN A 118 -15.29 5.79 2.89
C GLN A 118 -14.59 5.62 4.23
N LYS A 119 -14.26 4.37 4.55
CA LYS A 119 -13.62 4.02 5.83
C LYS A 119 -12.23 3.40 5.65
N THR A 120 -11.71 3.36 4.42
CA THR A 120 -10.46 2.66 4.13
C THR A 120 -9.69 3.38 3.04
N VAL A 121 -8.38 3.53 3.24
CA VAL A 121 -7.40 3.91 2.22
C VAL A 121 -6.68 2.65 1.78
N GLU A 122 -6.67 2.36 0.48
CA GLU A 122 -5.84 1.32 -0.11
C GLU A 122 -4.48 1.91 -0.50
N TRP A 123 -3.41 1.27 -0.07
CA TRP A 123 -2.03 1.59 -0.43
C TRP A 123 -1.55 0.63 -1.50
N ARG A 124 -1.17 1.16 -2.65
CA ARG A 124 -0.59 0.36 -3.70
C ARG A 124 0.92 0.24 -3.49
N MET A 125 1.42 -0.99 -3.45
CA MET A 125 2.78 -1.34 -3.08
C MET A 125 3.53 -1.92 -4.29
N ALA A 126 4.78 -1.52 -4.47
CA ALA A 126 5.73 -2.14 -5.40
C ALA A 126 6.90 -2.69 -4.58
N ASN A 127 7.14 -3.99 -4.64
CA ASN A 127 8.18 -4.69 -3.86
C ASN A 127 8.11 -4.32 -2.35
N GLY A 128 6.88 -4.25 -1.79
CA GLY A 128 6.64 -3.94 -0.38
C GLY A 128 6.75 -2.46 0.01
N LYS A 129 7.02 -1.54 -0.93
CA LYS A 129 7.08 -0.10 -0.69
C LYS A 129 5.84 0.59 -1.27
N PRO A 130 5.16 1.48 -0.51
CA PRO A 130 4.02 2.21 -1.04
C PRO A 130 4.47 3.24 -2.06
N PHE A 131 3.72 3.36 -3.17
CA PHE A 131 3.97 4.32 -4.22
C PHE A 131 2.73 5.13 -4.62
N ALA A 132 1.54 4.64 -4.31
CA ALA A 132 0.29 5.34 -4.53
C ALA A 132 -0.77 4.94 -3.50
N VAL A 133 -1.83 5.74 -3.42
CA VAL A 133 -3.05 5.40 -2.68
C VAL A 133 -4.24 5.38 -3.61
N ILE A 134 -5.22 4.55 -3.27
CA ILE A 134 -6.53 4.50 -3.92
C ILE A 134 -7.58 4.79 -2.87
N LEU A 135 -8.36 5.84 -3.10
CA LEU A 135 -9.40 6.31 -2.19
C LEU A 135 -10.70 6.50 -2.97
N ARG A 136 -11.80 6.01 -2.42
CA ARG A 136 -13.13 6.31 -2.94
C ARG A 136 -13.49 7.75 -2.59
N VAL A 137 -13.82 8.54 -3.59
CA VAL A 137 -14.20 9.93 -3.47
C VAL A 137 -15.60 10.15 -4.03
N TYR A 138 -16.27 11.19 -3.54
CA TYR A 138 -17.64 11.51 -3.90
C TYR A 138 -17.70 12.93 -4.47
N GLU A 139 -18.45 13.09 -5.55
CA GLU A 139 -18.90 14.38 -6.05
C GLU A 139 -20.28 14.63 -5.45
N TYR A 140 -20.51 15.83 -4.92
CA TYR A 140 -21.77 16.20 -4.32
C TYR A 140 -22.61 17.07 -5.25
N ALA A 141 -23.92 17.13 -5.00
CA ALA A 141 -24.89 17.82 -5.89
C ALA A 141 -24.76 19.36 -5.88
N GLY A 142 -23.96 19.92 -5.00
CA GLY A 142 -23.68 21.37 -4.89
C GLY A 142 -22.40 21.63 -4.12
N ASP A 143 -21.91 22.85 -4.19
CA ASP A 143 -20.66 23.23 -3.55
C ASP A 143 -20.81 23.42 -2.03
N ASP A 144 -22.01 23.70 -1.55
CA ASP A 144 -22.33 23.78 -0.13
C ASP A 144 -22.79 22.41 0.39
N LEU A 145 -21.89 21.70 1.04
CA LEU A 145 -22.16 20.38 1.63
C LEU A 145 -23.19 20.46 2.77
N CYS A 146 -23.32 21.60 3.46
CA CYS A 146 -24.34 21.81 4.48
C CYS A 146 -25.73 21.92 3.85
N ALA A 147 -25.86 22.73 2.80
CA ALA A 147 -27.14 22.97 2.13
C ALA A 147 -27.63 21.72 1.38
N THR A 148 -26.73 20.94 0.80
CA THR A 148 -27.07 19.69 0.08
C THR A 148 -27.24 18.48 0.98
N ASN A 149 -26.95 18.63 2.27
CA ASN A 149 -26.92 17.54 3.24
C ASN A 149 -26.07 16.35 2.75
N GLY A 150 -24.94 16.64 2.11
CA GLY A 150 -24.02 15.64 1.57
C GLY A 150 -24.60 14.77 0.46
N LYS A 151 -25.60 15.23 -0.33
CA LYS A 151 -26.22 14.46 -1.41
C LYS A 151 -25.18 14.10 -2.48
N ILE A 152 -24.88 12.83 -2.59
CA ILE A 152 -23.90 12.28 -3.54
C ILE A 152 -24.49 12.32 -4.96
N LYS A 153 -23.75 12.92 -5.91
CA LYS A 153 -24.04 12.95 -7.34
C LYS A 153 -23.32 11.81 -8.07
N SER A 154 -22.03 11.61 -7.77
CA SER A 154 -21.24 10.53 -8.35
C SER A 154 -20.19 10.00 -7.37
N GLU A 155 -19.69 8.80 -7.66
CA GLU A 155 -18.62 8.14 -6.91
C GLU A 155 -17.50 7.76 -7.86
N SER A 156 -16.23 7.92 -7.39
CA SER A 156 -15.05 7.56 -8.14
C SER A 156 -13.98 6.97 -7.24
N LEU A 157 -13.07 6.22 -7.84
CA LEU A 157 -11.82 5.80 -7.21
C LEU A 157 -10.71 6.75 -7.68
N MET A 158 -10.23 7.59 -6.79
CA MET A 158 -9.05 8.42 -7.01
C MET A 158 -7.79 7.59 -6.80
N VAL A 159 -6.85 7.67 -7.74
CA VAL A 159 -5.52 7.07 -7.65
C VAL A 159 -4.52 8.21 -7.53
N GLN A 160 -3.93 8.38 -6.36
CA GLN A 160 -2.99 9.45 -6.05
C GLN A 160 -1.61 8.89 -5.77
N GLY A 161 -0.60 9.36 -6.52
CA GLY A 161 0.80 9.03 -6.29
C GLY A 161 1.36 9.66 -5.02
N LEU A 162 2.30 8.96 -4.40
CA LEU A 162 3.13 9.46 -3.31
C LEU A 162 4.35 10.21 -3.87
N LYS A 163 5.16 10.82 -3.01
CA LYS A 163 6.36 11.57 -3.42
C LYS A 163 7.26 10.76 -4.37
N GLY A 164 7.56 11.36 -5.49
CA GLY A 164 8.37 10.74 -6.55
C GLY A 164 7.54 9.92 -7.54
N PHE A 165 6.21 9.88 -7.37
CA PHE A 165 5.31 9.20 -8.30
C PHE A 165 4.21 10.15 -8.75
N GLU A 166 4.31 10.66 -9.96
CA GLU A 166 3.34 11.60 -10.56
C GLU A 166 2.13 10.82 -11.11
N ILE A 167 1.26 10.37 -10.21
CA ILE A 167 0.05 9.65 -10.54
C ILE A 167 -1.13 10.45 -10.00
N SER A 168 -2.06 10.84 -10.89
CA SER A 168 -3.32 11.48 -10.52
C SER A 168 -4.38 11.04 -11.52
N GLU A 169 -5.08 9.97 -11.19
CA GLU A 169 -6.06 9.31 -12.07
C GLU A 169 -7.37 9.08 -11.33
N THR A 170 -8.44 8.92 -12.07
CA THR A 170 -9.77 8.68 -11.51
C THR A 170 -10.51 7.61 -12.31
N VAL A 171 -11.17 6.68 -11.61
CA VAL A 171 -12.01 5.64 -12.19
C VAL A 171 -13.44 5.79 -11.68
N ASP A 172 -14.44 5.91 -12.56
CA ASP A 172 -15.86 5.90 -12.15
C ASP A 172 -16.17 4.59 -11.41
N ALA A 173 -16.70 4.70 -10.20
CA ALA A 173 -16.99 3.54 -9.35
C ALA A 173 -18.04 2.60 -9.93
N ARG A 174 -18.86 3.06 -10.89
CA ARG A 174 -19.85 2.25 -11.63
C ARG A 174 -19.21 1.40 -12.73
N THR A 175 -17.96 1.66 -13.08
CA THR A 175 -17.23 0.86 -14.07
C THR A 175 -17.10 -0.59 -13.58
N PRO A 176 -17.40 -1.60 -14.40
CA PRO A 176 -17.16 -2.98 -14.03
C PRO A 176 -15.69 -3.19 -13.60
N ASN A 177 -15.49 -3.83 -12.44
CA ASN A 177 -14.18 -4.07 -11.85
C ASN A 177 -13.37 -2.77 -11.56
N ALA A 178 -14.05 -1.67 -11.16
CA ALA A 178 -13.42 -0.37 -10.91
C ALA A 178 -12.16 -0.46 -10.02
N ASN A 179 -12.20 -1.24 -8.94
CA ASN A 179 -11.02 -1.41 -8.06
C ASN A 179 -9.84 -2.08 -8.78
N VAL A 180 -10.09 -3.05 -9.65
CA VAL A 180 -9.03 -3.69 -10.46
C VAL A 180 -8.44 -2.68 -11.43
N LYS A 181 -9.28 -1.92 -12.13
CA LYS A 181 -8.82 -0.86 -13.06
C LYS A 181 -8.01 0.22 -12.36
N ALA A 182 -8.40 0.65 -11.17
CA ALA A 182 -7.65 1.63 -10.39
C ALA A 182 -6.25 1.11 -10.03
N ARG A 183 -6.12 -0.15 -9.62
CA ARG A 183 -4.82 -0.80 -9.38
C ARG A 183 -3.98 -0.90 -10.64
N GLU A 184 -4.58 -1.32 -11.75
CA GLU A 184 -3.88 -1.41 -13.05
C GLU A 184 -3.37 -0.06 -13.53
N LEU A 185 -4.11 1.03 -13.31
CA LEU A 185 -3.67 2.40 -13.62
C LEU A 185 -2.46 2.78 -12.78
N ALA A 186 -2.51 2.53 -11.47
CA ALA A 186 -1.38 2.78 -10.57
C ALA A 186 -0.14 1.98 -11.01
N ASP A 187 -0.28 0.68 -11.28
CA ASP A 187 0.82 -0.21 -11.64
C ASP A 187 1.46 0.19 -12.98
N LYS A 188 0.63 0.55 -13.97
CA LYS A 188 1.11 1.05 -15.27
C LYS A 188 1.87 2.36 -15.13
N ALA A 189 1.39 3.28 -14.29
CA ALA A 189 2.06 4.54 -14.06
C ALA A 189 3.42 4.32 -13.37
N TYR A 190 3.47 3.44 -12.36
CA TYR A 190 4.73 3.04 -11.72
C TYR A 190 5.74 2.47 -12.72
N ALA A 191 5.31 1.55 -13.58
CA ALA A 191 6.18 0.90 -14.56
C ALA A 191 6.78 1.89 -15.57
N LYS A 192 6.05 2.94 -15.94
CA LYS A 192 6.53 3.99 -16.85
C LYS A 192 7.61 4.90 -16.23
N MET A 193 7.62 5.05 -14.91
CA MET A 193 8.60 5.88 -14.20
C MET A 193 9.89 5.13 -13.88
N GLY A 194 9.87 3.80 -13.91
CA GLY A 194 11.04 2.94 -13.68
C GLY A 194 11.76 2.50 -14.98
N SER A 195 11.26 2.90 -16.14
CA SER A 195 11.86 2.67 -17.46
C SER A 195 12.59 3.92 -17.95
#